data_21840243a3196bea8b46f3551615dc4d
#
_entry.id   21840243a3196bea8b46f3551615dc4d
#
_cell.length_a   1.000
_cell.length_b   1.000
_cell.length_c   1.000
_cell.angle_alpha   90.00
_cell.angle_beta   90.00
_cell.angle_gamma   90.00
#
_symmetry.space_group_name_H-M   'P 1'
#
loop_
_entity.id
_entity.type
_entity.pdbx_description
1 polymer ?
#
loop_
_entity_poly.entity_id
_entity_poly.type
_entity_poly.pdbx_seq_one_letter_code
_entity_poly.pdbx_strand_id
1 'polypeptide(L)'
;MNTTKTDNWYNLAYQNEQLHVDIFGDIGDWGVNAESFIGELRSANGKDLVLNISSLGGSVNDALQIHDYLASYSGKVTAKITGLTASSATIIAMGAKEVLMSENALFLIHNVWTPMTAGNADDLQSEAESLRQIDEILVNIYKKKTKRAASTIKKLMAEERWMDAEEALRLGFIDKTYVPSKDIINKVILNKIDENNLPLLPDEVLGNFINSQNQNLDKMTLDKINEKIDVVINKI
;
A
#
# COMPACT_ATOMS: atom_id res chain seq x y z
N MET A 1 23.15 -20.73 -0.53
CA MET A 1 23.07 -19.54 -1.37
C MET A 1 22.87 -18.36 -0.45
N ASN A 2 23.86 -17.47 -0.36
CA ASN A 2 23.78 -16.26 0.47
C ASN A 2 22.77 -15.31 -0.17
N THR A 3 21.59 -15.19 0.41
CA THR A 3 20.70 -14.06 0.14
C THR A 3 21.28 -12.85 0.85
N THR A 4 21.98 -12.00 0.13
CA THR A 4 22.24 -10.63 0.57
C THR A 4 20.87 -9.99 0.83
N LYS A 5 20.64 -9.61 2.10
CA LYS A 5 19.49 -8.81 2.50
C LYS A 5 19.62 -7.47 1.76
N THR A 6 18.92 -7.32 0.65
CA THR A 6 18.76 -6.02 0.01
C THR A 6 17.76 -5.25 0.86
N ASP A 7 18.13 -4.07 1.35
CA ASP A 7 17.24 -3.15 2.07
C ASP A 7 16.25 -2.47 1.08
N ASN A 8 15.67 -3.25 0.18
CA ASN A 8 14.72 -2.79 -0.81
C ASN A 8 13.28 -2.95 -0.28
N TRP A 9 12.45 -1.97 -0.54
CA TRP A 9 11.02 -2.01 -0.23
C TRP A 9 10.22 -2.94 -1.16
N TYR A 10 10.87 -3.57 -2.15
CA TYR A 10 10.25 -4.53 -3.06
C TYR A 10 11.16 -5.72 -3.38
N ASN A 11 10.55 -6.81 -3.87
CA ASN A 11 11.25 -7.98 -4.42
C ASN A 11 10.57 -8.43 -5.70
N LEU A 12 11.34 -9.03 -6.62
CA LEU A 12 10.85 -9.57 -7.87
C LEU A 12 11.19 -11.06 -8.00
N ALA A 13 10.23 -11.84 -8.48
CA ALA A 13 10.43 -13.26 -8.80
C ALA A 13 9.55 -13.71 -9.95
N TYR A 14 10.11 -14.46 -10.91
CA TYR A 14 9.31 -15.11 -11.95
C TYR A 14 8.64 -16.37 -11.43
N GLN A 15 7.32 -16.48 -11.61
CA GLN A 15 6.53 -17.67 -11.29
C GLN A 15 5.51 -17.90 -12.42
N ASN A 16 5.49 -19.09 -13.01
CA ASN A 16 4.53 -19.46 -14.08
C ASN A 16 4.44 -18.42 -15.20
N GLU A 17 5.60 -17.98 -15.70
CA GLU A 17 5.72 -16.95 -16.77
C GLU A 17 5.21 -15.54 -16.43
N GLN A 18 4.77 -15.29 -15.19
CA GLN A 18 4.41 -13.98 -14.68
C GLN A 18 5.53 -13.42 -13.80
N LEU A 19 5.69 -12.11 -13.79
CA LEU A 19 6.57 -11.44 -12.84
C LEU A 19 5.77 -11.09 -11.58
N HIS A 20 6.12 -11.73 -10.47
CA HIS A 20 5.61 -11.40 -9.15
C HIS A 20 6.47 -10.32 -8.52
N VAL A 21 5.83 -9.29 -8.01
CA VAL A 21 6.46 -8.13 -7.40
C VAL A 21 5.86 -7.98 -6.01
N ASP A 22 6.67 -8.16 -4.98
CA ASP A 22 6.26 -7.98 -3.60
C ASP A 22 6.67 -6.57 -3.14
N ILE A 23 5.73 -5.74 -2.73
CA ILE A 23 5.91 -4.36 -2.23
C ILE A 23 5.53 -4.36 -0.75
N PHE A 24 6.53 -4.37 0.15
CA PHE A 24 6.33 -4.57 1.59
C PHE A 24 7.03 -3.55 2.48
N GLY A 25 7.66 -2.53 1.92
CA GLY A 25 8.37 -1.49 2.67
C GLY A 25 7.86 -0.09 2.33
N ASP A 26 8.55 0.91 2.83
CA ASP A 26 8.25 2.31 2.56
C ASP A 26 8.73 2.69 1.16
N ILE A 27 7.81 3.19 0.33
CA ILE A 27 8.05 3.50 -1.08
C ILE A 27 9.04 4.66 -1.19
N GLY A 28 10.11 4.47 -1.98
CA GLY A 28 11.14 5.48 -2.19
C GLY A 28 12.20 5.54 -1.08
N ASP A 29 12.24 4.55 -0.19
CA ASP A 29 13.18 4.49 0.93
C ASP A 29 14.58 4.03 0.51
N TRP A 30 15.60 4.43 1.30
CA TRP A 30 17.00 3.98 1.17
C TRP A 30 17.64 4.18 -0.21
N GLY A 31 17.19 5.20 -0.97
CA GLY A 31 17.75 5.51 -2.29
C GLY A 31 17.25 4.60 -3.42
N VAL A 32 16.31 3.71 -3.16
CA VAL A 32 15.62 2.91 -4.16
C VAL A 32 14.34 3.65 -4.58
N ASN A 33 14.42 4.36 -5.68
CA ASN A 33 13.36 5.21 -6.21
C ASN A 33 12.55 4.50 -7.32
N ALA A 34 11.53 5.20 -7.83
CA ALA A 34 10.68 4.70 -8.91
C ALA A 34 11.47 4.34 -10.18
N GLU A 35 12.55 5.05 -10.50
CA GLU A 35 13.36 4.79 -11.69
C GLU A 35 13.99 3.39 -11.63
N SER A 36 14.59 3.04 -10.48
CA SER A 36 15.18 1.72 -10.24
C SER A 36 14.12 0.63 -10.32
N PHE A 37 12.99 0.81 -9.64
CA PHE A 37 11.87 -0.14 -9.64
C PHE A 37 11.31 -0.37 -11.05
N ILE A 38 11.01 0.69 -11.79
CA ILE A 38 10.51 0.64 -13.16
C ILE A 38 11.56 0.01 -14.10
N GLY A 39 12.85 0.31 -13.86
CA GLY A 39 13.96 -0.30 -14.59
C GLY A 39 13.93 -1.82 -14.52
N GLU A 40 13.69 -2.38 -13.32
CA GLU A 40 13.56 -3.82 -13.13
C GLU A 40 12.28 -4.38 -13.75
N LEU A 41 11.14 -3.67 -13.64
CA LEU A 41 9.88 -4.11 -14.29
C LEU A 41 9.98 -4.21 -15.81
N ARG A 42 10.81 -3.40 -16.45
CA ARG A 42 11.06 -3.49 -17.89
C ARG A 42 11.61 -4.85 -18.32
N SER A 43 12.30 -5.55 -17.43
CA SER A 43 12.80 -6.90 -17.68
C SER A 43 11.68 -7.92 -17.94
N ALA A 44 10.47 -7.65 -17.48
CA ALA A 44 9.29 -8.50 -17.73
C ALA A 44 8.86 -8.51 -19.19
N ASN A 45 9.30 -7.52 -20.00
CA ASN A 45 9.10 -7.47 -21.44
C ASN A 45 7.67 -7.77 -21.90
N GLY A 46 6.70 -7.11 -21.27
CA GLY A 46 5.26 -7.25 -21.57
C GLY A 46 4.58 -8.49 -21.00
N LYS A 47 5.28 -9.33 -20.21
CA LYS A 47 4.63 -10.42 -19.46
C LYS A 47 3.72 -9.86 -18.38
N ASP A 48 2.74 -10.66 -17.97
CA ASP A 48 1.81 -10.27 -16.91
C ASP A 48 2.54 -10.01 -15.60
N LEU A 49 2.09 -8.97 -14.88
CA LEU A 49 2.61 -8.58 -13.56
C LEU A 49 1.59 -8.90 -12.48
N VAL A 50 2.05 -9.45 -11.38
CA VAL A 50 1.27 -9.65 -10.14
C VAL A 50 1.97 -8.88 -9.03
N LEU A 51 1.37 -7.78 -8.57
CA LEU A 51 1.89 -6.96 -7.47
C LEU A 51 1.24 -7.42 -6.16
N ASN A 52 2.01 -7.93 -5.21
CA ASN A 52 1.53 -8.17 -3.86
C ASN A 52 1.90 -6.94 -3.01
N ILE A 53 0.90 -6.23 -2.50
CA ILE A 53 1.10 -4.95 -1.83
C ILE A 53 0.68 -5.04 -0.37
N SER A 54 1.63 -4.74 0.52
CA SER A 54 1.41 -4.53 1.95
C SER A 54 2.42 -3.46 2.41
N SER A 55 2.06 -2.19 2.25
CA SER A 55 2.93 -1.05 2.50
C SER A 55 2.10 0.12 3.05
N LEU A 56 2.67 0.85 3.99
CA LEU A 56 2.05 2.05 4.56
C LEU A 56 2.24 3.30 3.69
N GLY A 57 2.94 3.17 2.58
CA GLY A 57 3.16 4.25 1.64
C GLY A 57 4.59 4.76 1.62
N GLY A 58 4.78 6.06 1.51
CA GLY A 58 6.08 6.74 1.37
C GLY A 58 6.03 7.85 0.33
N SER A 59 7.02 7.92 -0.55
CA SER A 59 7.14 8.96 -1.58
C SER A 59 5.95 8.97 -2.55
N VAL A 60 5.17 10.05 -2.52
CA VAL A 60 4.07 10.28 -3.48
C VAL A 60 4.60 10.43 -4.90
N ASN A 61 5.74 11.10 -5.08
CA ASN A 61 6.37 11.28 -6.39
C ASN A 61 6.72 9.95 -7.06
N ASP A 62 7.33 9.02 -6.30
CA ASP A 62 7.66 7.70 -6.81
C ASP A 62 6.40 6.89 -7.12
N ALA A 63 5.40 6.95 -6.24
CA ALA A 63 4.14 6.24 -6.44
C ALA A 63 3.39 6.72 -7.69
N LEU A 64 3.38 8.01 -7.99
CA LEU A 64 2.79 8.56 -9.22
C LEU A 64 3.50 8.07 -10.47
N GLN A 65 4.84 8.05 -10.48
CA GLN A 65 5.63 7.52 -11.58
C GLN A 65 5.36 6.03 -11.82
N ILE A 66 5.30 5.25 -10.73
CA ILE A 66 5.00 3.81 -10.80
C ILE A 66 3.56 3.58 -11.28
N HIS A 67 2.59 4.33 -10.76
CA HIS A 67 1.20 4.29 -11.22
C HIS A 67 1.09 4.47 -12.73
N ASP A 68 1.71 5.52 -13.27
CA ASP A 68 1.62 5.84 -14.70
C ASP A 68 2.31 4.79 -15.58
N TYR A 69 3.44 4.26 -15.10
CA TYR A 69 4.10 3.13 -15.77
C TYR A 69 3.18 1.90 -15.82
N LEU A 70 2.60 1.50 -14.68
CA LEU A 70 1.72 0.33 -14.60
C LEU A 70 0.44 0.53 -15.43
N ALA A 71 -0.14 1.72 -15.42
CA ALA A 71 -1.35 2.05 -16.18
C ALA A 71 -1.12 2.01 -17.70
N SER A 72 0.13 2.25 -18.15
CA SER A 72 0.54 2.19 -19.56
C SER A 72 1.21 0.87 -19.94
N TYR A 73 1.37 -0.07 -18.99
CA TYR A 73 2.07 -1.33 -19.23
C TYR A 73 1.32 -2.22 -20.24
N SER A 74 2.05 -2.85 -21.17
CA SER A 74 1.46 -3.63 -22.25
C SER A 74 0.87 -4.98 -21.84
N GLY A 75 1.41 -5.61 -20.78
CA GLY A 75 0.87 -6.84 -20.20
C GLY A 75 -0.28 -6.56 -19.22
N LYS A 76 -0.91 -7.60 -18.71
CA LYS A 76 -1.90 -7.46 -17.65
C LYS A 76 -1.20 -7.18 -16.32
N VAL A 77 -1.62 -6.13 -15.61
CA VAL A 77 -1.18 -5.84 -14.25
C VAL A 77 -2.31 -6.16 -13.27
N THR A 78 -2.04 -7.04 -12.32
CA THR A 78 -2.96 -7.39 -11.23
C THR A 78 -2.34 -7.00 -9.91
N ALA A 79 -2.97 -6.09 -9.15
CA ALA A 79 -2.58 -5.77 -7.79
C ALA A 79 -3.35 -6.64 -6.80
N LYS A 80 -2.63 -7.22 -5.83
CA LYS A 80 -3.17 -7.99 -4.71
C LYS A 80 -2.83 -7.29 -3.41
N ILE A 81 -3.81 -6.74 -2.77
CA ILE A 81 -3.68 -6.08 -1.48
C ILE A 81 -3.69 -7.14 -0.39
N THR A 82 -2.59 -7.22 0.38
CA THR A 82 -2.34 -8.25 1.39
C THR A 82 -1.86 -7.60 2.68
N GLY A 83 -2.72 -7.47 3.67
CA GLY A 83 -2.36 -6.82 4.94
C GLY A 83 -2.73 -5.34 4.94
N LEU A 84 -1.85 -4.46 5.43
CA LEU A 84 -2.11 -3.03 5.50
C LEU A 84 -1.58 -2.35 4.24
N THR A 85 -2.45 -1.64 3.52
CA THR A 85 -2.06 -0.88 2.33
C THR A 85 -2.62 0.54 2.44
N ALA A 86 -1.73 1.51 2.55
CA ALA A 86 -2.10 2.90 2.83
C ALA A 86 -1.33 3.91 1.97
N SER A 87 -1.87 5.14 1.91
CA SER A 87 -1.16 6.28 1.35
C SER A 87 -0.69 6.04 -0.08
N SER A 88 0.56 6.37 -0.40
CA SER A 88 1.14 6.21 -1.75
C SER A 88 1.12 4.77 -2.27
N ALA A 89 1.08 3.75 -1.41
CA ALA A 89 0.92 2.36 -1.84
C ALA A 89 -0.44 2.10 -2.52
N THR A 90 -1.47 2.83 -2.11
CA THR A 90 -2.79 2.76 -2.76
C THR A 90 -2.77 3.36 -4.16
N ILE A 91 -1.94 4.39 -4.39
CA ILE A 91 -1.75 5.00 -5.71
C ILE A 91 -1.16 3.99 -6.68
N ILE A 92 -0.14 3.24 -6.26
CA ILE A 92 0.46 2.16 -7.05
C ILE A 92 -0.60 1.11 -7.42
N ALA A 93 -1.42 0.69 -6.44
CA ALA A 93 -2.48 -0.27 -6.68
C ALA A 93 -3.49 0.21 -7.74
N MET A 94 -3.80 1.52 -7.77
CA MET A 94 -4.70 2.10 -8.77
C MET A 94 -4.14 2.11 -10.19
N GLY A 95 -2.84 1.94 -10.38
CA GLY A 95 -2.20 1.75 -11.68
C GLY A 95 -2.47 0.36 -12.30
N ALA A 96 -2.93 -0.60 -11.52
CA ALA A 96 -3.25 -1.94 -11.99
C ALA A 96 -4.58 -2.01 -12.73
N LYS A 97 -4.65 -2.92 -13.73
CA LYS A 97 -5.88 -3.18 -14.47
C LYS A 97 -6.94 -3.89 -13.62
N GLU A 98 -6.50 -4.76 -12.73
CA GLU A 98 -7.35 -5.49 -11.79
C GLU A 98 -6.76 -5.38 -10.37
N VAL A 99 -7.60 -5.03 -9.40
CA VAL A 99 -7.20 -4.89 -7.99
C VAL A 99 -7.98 -5.89 -7.16
N LEU A 100 -7.27 -6.82 -6.54
CA LEU A 100 -7.82 -7.82 -5.63
C LEU A 100 -7.41 -7.47 -4.20
N MET A 101 -8.27 -7.73 -3.22
CA MET A 101 -7.96 -7.48 -1.81
C MET A 101 -8.28 -8.70 -0.97
N SER A 102 -7.34 -9.08 -0.12
CA SER A 102 -7.57 -10.10 0.89
C SER A 102 -8.72 -9.69 1.81
N GLU A 103 -9.56 -10.64 2.21
CA GLU A 103 -10.61 -10.41 3.21
C GLU A 103 -10.05 -9.96 4.57
N ASN A 104 -8.76 -10.26 4.81
CA ASN A 104 -8.03 -9.89 6.04
C ASN A 104 -7.16 -8.64 5.86
N ALA A 105 -7.32 -7.88 4.79
CA ALA A 105 -6.54 -6.68 4.53
C ALA A 105 -7.30 -5.39 4.87
N LEU A 106 -6.55 -4.31 5.07
CA LEU A 106 -7.08 -2.97 5.28
C LEU A 106 -6.48 -2.00 4.25
N PHE A 107 -7.29 -1.04 3.84
CA PHE A 107 -6.96 -0.07 2.80
C PHE A 107 -7.26 1.35 3.27
N LEU A 108 -6.31 2.28 3.15
CA LEU A 108 -6.49 3.67 3.60
C LEU A 108 -6.02 4.66 2.56
N ILE A 109 -6.86 5.64 2.28
CA ILE A 109 -6.49 6.83 1.52
C ILE A 109 -6.57 8.06 2.42
N HIS A 110 -5.66 8.99 2.24
CA HIS A 110 -5.62 10.25 2.99
C HIS A 110 -5.08 11.40 2.15
N ASN A 111 -5.20 12.62 2.64
CA ASN A 111 -4.60 13.80 2.04
C ASN A 111 -3.07 13.70 2.10
N VAL A 112 -2.41 14.30 1.12
CA VAL A 112 -0.95 14.39 1.12
C VAL A 112 -0.47 15.23 2.31
N TRP A 113 0.57 14.77 2.98
CA TRP A 113 1.19 15.49 4.06
C TRP A 113 2.71 15.57 3.90
N THR A 114 3.32 16.55 4.52
CA THR A 114 4.77 16.69 4.57
C THR A 114 5.26 16.58 6.01
N PRO A 115 6.31 15.81 6.29
CA PRO A 115 6.79 15.60 7.66
C PRO A 115 7.44 16.85 8.25
N MET A 116 7.94 17.74 7.38
CA MET A 116 8.62 18.95 7.83
C MET A 116 8.49 20.06 6.79
N THR A 117 8.02 21.22 7.25
CA THR A 117 8.05 22.46 6.48
C THR A 117 8.46 23.60 7.40
N ALA A 118 9.24 24.52 6.90
CA ALA A 118 9.71 25.69 7.63
C ALA A 118 9.79 26.89 6.66
N GLY A 119 9.43 28.07 7.15
CA GLY A 119 9.44 29.27 6.33
C GLY A 119 8.65 30.40 6.97
N ASN A 120 8.54 31.52 6.28
CA ASN A 120 7.64 32.61 6.63
C ASN A 120 6.18 32.27 6.21
N ALA A 121 5.23 33.17 6.46
CA ALA A 121 3.82 32.95 6.16
C ALA A 121 3.55 32.64 4.68
N ASP A 122 4.25 33.34 3.77
CA ASP A 122 4.08 33.12 2.32
C ASP A 122 4.65 31.76 1.87
N ASP A 123 5.77 31.34 2.45
CA ASP A 123 6.37 30.02 2.19
C ASP A 123 5.41 28.89 2.63
N LEU A 124 4.85 29.01 3.84
CA LEU A 124 3.91 28.02 4.39
C LEU A 124 2.60 27.98 3.58
N GLN A 125 2.11 29.13 3.13
CA GLN A 125 0.93 29.18 2.27
C GLN A 125 1.20 28.53 0.91
N SER A 126 2.34 28.80 0.29
CA SER A 126 2.76 28.19 -0.97
C SER A 126 2.87 26.68 -0.86
N GLU A 127 3.44 26.17 0.23
CA GLU A 127 3.51 24.72 0.51
C GLU A 127 2.10 24.12 0.65
N ALA A 128 1.21 24.76 1.41
CA ALA A 128 -0.17 24.30 1.55
C ALA A 128 -0.92 24.26 0.21
N GLU A 129 -0.66 25.21 -0.69
CA GLU A 129 -1.23 25.23 -2.04
C GLU A 129 -0.68 24.08 -2.89
N SER A 130 0.61 23.78 -2.78
CA SER A 130 1.28 22.65 -3.47
C SER A 130 0.69 21.32 -3.03
N LEU A 131 0.51 21.10 -1.71
CA LEU A 131 -0.12 19.90 -1.19
C LEU A 131 -1.55 19.73 -1.71
N ARG A 132 -2.34 20.80 -1.75
CA ARG A 132 -3.70 20.76 -2.32
C ARG A 132 -3.71 20.41 -3.81
N GLN A 133 -2.73 20.87 -4.59
CA GLN A 133 -2.61 20.50 -6.00
C GLN A 133 -2.33 19.00 -6.16
N ILE A 134 -1.49 18.44 -5.31
CA ILE A 134 -1.22 17.00 -5.32
C ILE A 134 -2.49 16.23 -4.90
N ASP A 135 -3.22 16.67 -3.87
CA ASP A 135 -4.50 16.07 -3.49
C ASP A 135 -5.49 16.00 -4.66
N GLU A 136 -5.59 17.04 -5.49
CA GLU A 136 -6.48 17.01 -6.67
C GLU A 136 -6.04 15.95 -7.69
N ILE A 137 -4.75 15.70 -7.84
CA ILE A 137 -4.23 14.62 -8.69
C ILE A 137 -4.68 13.26 -8.12
N LEU A 138 -4.51 13.05 -6.81
CA LEU A 138 -4.91 11.81 -6.14
C LEU A 138 -6.43 11.59 -6.23
N VAL A 139 -7.22 12.64 -6.01
CA VAL A 139 -8.68 12.59 -6.18
C VAL A 139 -9.04 12.13 -7.59
N ASN A 140 -8.35 12.60 -8.62
CA ASN A 140 -8.61 12.20 -10.00
C ASN A 140 -8.26 10.72 -10.26
N ILE A 141 -7.16 10.22 -9.69
CA ILE A 141 -6.76 8.81 -9.77
C ILE A 141 -7.86 7.93 -9.14
N TYR A 142 -8.23 8.20 -7.88
CA TYR A 142 -9.27 7.42 -7.18
C TYR A 142 -10.64 7.53 -7.83
N LYS A 143 -11.02 8.73 -8.32
CA LYS A 143 -12.25 8.94 -9.07
C LYS A 143 -12.29 8.10 -10.35
N LYS A 144 -11.17 8.02 -11.08
CA LYS A 144 -11.06 7.21 -12.30
C LYS A 144 -11.29 5.73 -12.02
N LYS A 145 -10.78 5.20 -10.89
CA LYS A 145 -10.96 3.81 -10.48
C LYS A 145 -12.38 3.57 -9.95
N THR A 146 -12.81 4.35 -8.96
CA THR A 146 -14.04 4.10 -8.20
C THR A 146 -15.33 4.54 -8.92
N LYS A 147 -15.22 5.43 -9.92
CA LYS A 147 -16.35 6.13 -10.56
C LYS A 147 -17.20 6.97 -9.58
N ARG A 148 -16.69 7.26 -8.39
CA ARG A 148 -17.37 8.10 -7.39
C ARG A 148 -17.16 9.59 -7.70
N ALA A 149 -18.03 10.44 -7.14
CA ALA A 149 -17.87 11.88 -7.23
C ALA A 149 -16.58 12.36 -6.51
N ALA A 150 -15.96 13.41 -7.03
CA ALA A 150 -14.75 13.98 -6.41
C ALA A 150 -14.99 14.39 -4.94
N SER A 151 -16.19 14.91 -4.60
CA SER A 151 -16.56 15.24 -3.23
C SER A 151 -16.55 14.05 -2.28
N THR A 152 -16.98 12.87 -2.76
CA THR A 152 -16.93 11.62 -1.98
C THR A 152 -15.48 11.19 -1.71
N ILE A 153 -14.62 11.25 -2.72
CA ILE A 153 -13.20 10.90 -2.57
C ILE A 153 -12.50 11.87 -1.60
N LYS A 154 -12.70 13.19 -1.78
CA LYS A 154 -12.15 14.21 -0.87
C LYS A 154 -12.57 13.96 0.59
N LYS A 155 -13.83 13.60 0.81
CA LYS A 155 -14.34 13.28 2.14
C LYS A 155 -13.63 12.07 2.73
N LEU A 156 -13.49 10.98 1.98
CA LEU A 156 -12.79 9.76 2.41
C LEU A 156 -11.31 10.02 2.72
N MET A 157 -10.63 10.85 1.91
CA MET A 157 -9.24 11.25 2.15
C MET A 157 -9.11 12.08 3.44
N ALA A 158 -10.04 13.01 3.68
CA ALA A 158 -10.02 13.84 4.89
C ALA A 158 -10.40 13.09 6.18
N GLU A 159 -11.17 12.01 6.07
CA GLU A 159 -11.53 11.15 7.20
C GLU A 159 -10.40 10.21 7.63
N GLU A 160 -9.40 9.97 6.76
CA GLU A 160 -8.27 9.07 7.01
C GLU A 160 -8.70 7.68 7.54
N ARG A 161 -9.84 7.22 7.05
CA ARG A 161 -10.50 6.05 7.58
C ARG A 161 -10.02 4.77 6.87
N TRP A 162 -9.64 3.79 7.66
CA TRP A 162 -9.36 2.46 7.15
C TRP A 162 -10.63 1.79 6.63
N MET A 163 -10.54 1.20 5.47
CA MET A 163 -11.58 0.42 4.81
C MET A 163 -11.20 -1.05 4.83
N ASP A 164 -12.13 -1.91 5.23
CA ASP A 164 -12.03 -3.34 5.01
C ASP A 164 -12.28 -3.72 3.54
N ALA A 165 -12.14 -4.99 3.22
CA ALA A 165 -12.27 -5.46 1.84
C ALA A 165 -13.70 -5.29 1.29
N GLU A 166 -14.73 -5.44 2.13
CA GLU A 166 -16.12 -5.27 1.73
C GLU A 166 -16.42 -3.80 1.40
N GLU A 167 -15.96 -2.89 2.25
CA GLU A 167 -16.12 -1.45 2.01
C GLU A 167 -15.34 -0.98 0.80
N ALA A 168 -14.07 -1.40 0.65
CA ALA A 168 -13.24 -1.05 -0.50
C ALA A 168 -13.87 -1.55 -1.82
N LEU A 169 -14.47 -2.76 -1.81
CA LEU A 169 -15.22 -3.30 -2.94
C LEU A 169 -16.49 -2.46 -3.22
N ARG A 170 -17.30 -2.18 -2.21
CA ARG A 170 -18.52 -1.37 -2.31
C ARG A 170 -18.25 0.03 -2.83
N LEU A 171 -17.12 0.63 -2.46
CA LEU A 171 -16.70 1.95 -2.92
C LEU A 171 -16.05 1.91 -4.31
N GLY A 172 -15.59 0.75 -4.77
CA GLY A 172 -15.02 0.55 -6.10
C GLY A 172 -13.50 0.75 -6.17
N PHE A 173 -12.80 0.77 -5.04
CA PHE A 173 -11.33 0.79 -5.00
C PHE A 173 -10.74 -0.54 -5.46
N ILE A 174 -11.43 -1.63 -5.22
CA ILE A 174 -11.03 -2.97 -5.64
C ILE A 174 -12.09 -3.61 -6.53
N ASP A 175 -11.70 -4.61 -7.31
CA ASP A 175 -12.58 -5.33 -8.23
C ASP A 175 -13.14 -6.62 -7.63
N LYS A 176 -12.40 -7.27 -6.70
CA LYS A 176 -12.80 -8.52 -6.04
C LYS A 176 -12.08 -8.68 -4.69
N THR A 177 -12.73 -9.43 -3.80
CA THR A 177 -12.07 -9.97 -2.61
C THR A 177 -11.53 -11.38 -2.88
N TYR A 178 -10.58 -11.84 -2.05
CA TYR A 178 -10.11 -13.22 -2.07
C TYR A 178 -9.71 -13.69 -0.68
N VAL A 179 -9.83 -15.00 -0.46
CA VAL A 179 -9.31 -15.65 0.75
C VAL A 179 -7.83 -16.00 0.50
N PRO A 180 -6.90 -15.50 1.32
CA PRO A 180 -5.48 -15.79 1.14
C PRO A 180 -5.18 -17.29 1.30
N SER A 181 -4.34 -17.84 0.41
CA SER A 181 -3.77 -19.16 0.67
C SER A 181 -2.76 -19.08 1.83
N LYS A 182 -2.56 -20.17 2.57
CA LYS A 182 -1.62 -20.24 3.72
C LYS A 182 -0.21 -19.74 3.38
N ASP A 183 0.23 -19.91 2.14
CA ASP A 183 1.58 -19.50 1.69
C ASP A 183 1.78 -17.99 1.60
N ILE A 184 0.71 -17.23 1.30
CA ILE A 184 0.77 -15.77 1.21
C ILE A 184 0.82 -15.14 2.62
N ILE A 185 0.02 -15.67 3.55
CA ILE A 185 -0.05 -15.17 4.93
C ILE A 185 1.33 -15.23 5.60
N ASN A 186 2.06 -16.35 5.44
CA ASN A 186 3.37 -16.51 6.03
C ASN A 186 4.43 -15.53 5.49
N LYS A 187 4.31 -15.08 4.23
CA LYS A 187 5.24 -14.10 3.65
C LYS A 187 4.97 -12.66 4.11
N VAL A 188 3.69 -12.29 4.24
CA VAL A 188 3.28 -10.91 4.60
C VAL A 188 3.61 -10.58 6.06
N ILE A 189 3.44 -11.54 6.97
CA ILE A 189 3.62 -11.32 8.41
C ILE A 189 5.10 -11.23 8.80
N LEU A 190 6.01 -11.88 8.06
CA LEU A 190 7.43 -11.94 8.40
C LEU A 190 8.25 -10.73 7.91
N ASN A 191 7.72 -9.88 7.05
CA ASN A 191 8.40 -8.70 6.54
C ASN A 191 7.94 -7.43 7.26
N LYS A 192 8.71 -7.01 8.23
CA LYS A 192 8.83 -5.70 8.90
C LYS A 192 7.65 -4.73 8.74
N ILE A 193 6.78 -4.70 9.74
CA ILE A 193 6.09 -3.47 10.11
C ILE A 193 7.14 -2.64 10.87
N ASP A 194 7.52 -1.48 10.35
CA ASP A 194 8.36 -0.53 11.09
C ASP A 194 7.50 0.10 12.19
N GLU A 195 7.83 -0.22 13.43
CA GLU A 195 7.08 0.16 14.63
C GLU A 195 6.98 1.69 14.84
N ASN A 196 7.79 2.47 14.11
CA ASN A 196 7.87 3.92 14.30
C ASN A 196 6.98 4.74 13.34
N ASN A 197 6.35 4.11 12.34
CA ASN A 197 5.61 4.78 11.26
C ASN A 197 4.18 4.27 11.05
N LEU A 198 3.59 3.55 12.02
CA LEU A 198 2.18 3.15 11.93
C LEU A 198 1.29 4.40 12.08
N PRO A 199 0.43 4.73 11.10
CA PRO A 199 -0.67 5.64 11.38
C PRO A 199 -1.52 5.05 12.50
N LEU A 200 -2.00 5.88 13.43
CA LEU A 200 -2.83 5.47 14.55
C LEU A 200 -4.04 4.68 14.05
N LEU A 201 -3.98 3.36 14.18
CA LEU A 201 -5.13 2.50 13.93
C LEU A 201 -6.12 2.69 15.07
N PRO A 202 -7.41 2.95 14.81
CA PRO A 202 -8.42 2.88 15.86
C PRO A 202 -8.39 1.50 16.52
N ASP A 203 -8.47 1.45 17.86
CA ASP A 203 -8.41 0.21 18.65
C ASP A 203 -9.38 -0.88 18.15
N GLU A 204 -10.56 -0.48 17.68
CA GLU A 204 -11.57 -1.37 17.13
C GLU A 204 -11.11 -2.04 15.82
N VAL A 205 -10.38 -1.31 14.98
CA VAL A 205 -9.85 -1.81 13.70
C VAL A 205 -8.70 -2.78 13.97
N LEU A 206 -7.82 -2.42 14.90
CA LEU A 206 -6.70 -3.28 15.33
C LEU A 206 -7.22 -4.58 15.95
N GLY A 207 -8.25 -4.50 16.83
CA GLY A 207 -8.89 -5.64 17.44
C GLY A 207 -9.53 -6.61 16.43
N ASN A 208 -10.21 -6.07 15.41
CA ASN A 208 -10.82 -6.89 14.35
C ASN A 208 -9.77 -7.54 13.45
N PHE A 209 -8.69 -6.82 13.13
CA PHE A 209 -7.57 -7.37 12.38
C PHE A 209 -6.90 -8.52 13.13
N ILE A 210 -6.59 -8.35 14.42
CA ILE A 210 -6.00 -9.38 15.27
C ILE A 210 -6.90 -10.62 15.38
N ASN A 211 -8.20 -10.43 15.57
CA ASN A 211 -9.16 -11.53 15.71
C ASN A 211 -9.34 -12.32 14.40
N SER A 212 -9.29 -11.66 13.25
CA SER A 212 -9.36 -12.33 11.94
C SER A 212 -8.11 -13.18 11.65
N GLN A 213 -6.93 -12.75 12.12
CA GLN A 213 -5.67 -13.49 11.96
C GLN A 213 -5.58 -14.70 12.89
N ASN A 214 -6.16 -14.62 14.10
CA ASN A 214 -6.13 -15.69 15.10
C ASN A 214 -6.78 -17.00 14.65
N GLN A 215 -7.65 -16.99 13.64
CA GLN A 215 -8.30 -18.19 13.13
C GLN A 215 -7.45 -18.99 12.14
N ASN A 216 -6.35 -18.42 11.60
CA ASN A 216 -5.60 -18.98 10.47
C ASN A 216 -4.10 -19.16 10.70
N LEU A 217 -3.55 -18.78 11.86
CA LEU A 217 -2.12 -18.82 12.16
C LEU A 217 -1.76 -19.95 13.12
N ASP A 218 -0.56 -20.51 12.97
CA ASP A 218 -0.02 -21.40 14.00
C ASP A 218 0.35 -20.61 15.26
N LYS A 219 0.33 -21.28 16.41
CA LYS A 219 0.53 -20.68 17.72
C LYS A 219 1.84 -19.88 17.85
N MET A 220 2.92 -20.34 17.22
CA MET A 220 4.24 -19.70 17.29
C MET A 220 4.28 -18.39 16.51
N THR A 221 3.55 -18.30 15.40
CA THR A 221 3.41 -17.08 14.59
C THR A 221 2.51 -16.06 15.30
N LEU A 222 1.43 -16.52 15.95
CA LEU A 222 0.55 -15.72 16.80
C LEU A 222 1.28 -15.08 17.97
N ASP A 223 2.09 -15.87 18.68
CA ASP A 223 2.85 -15.37 19.84
C ASP A 223 3.83 -14.27 19.44
N LYS A 224 4.50 -14.38 18.30
CA LYS A 224 5.40 -13.34 17.76
C LYS A 224 4.68 -12.08 17.31
N ILE A 225 3.47 -12.21 16.78
CA ILE A 225 2.64 -11.06 16.38
C ILE A 225 2.14 -10.32 17.63
N ASN A 226 1.63 -11.05 18.61
CA ASN A 226 1.15 -10.47 19.87
C ASN A 226 2.29 -9.77 20.62
N GLU A 227 3.49 -10.35 20.68
CA GLU A 227 4.67 -9.71 21.26
C GLU A 227 5.02 -8.37 20.60
N LYS A 228 4.93 -8.29 19.27
CA LYS A 228 5.16 -7.05 18.52
C LYS A 228 4.06 -6.02 18.73
N ILE A 229 2.80 -6.45 18.79
CA ILE A 229 1.64 -5.59 19.02
C ILE A 229 1.71 -5.01 20.45
N ASP A 230 2.05 -5.83 21.46
CA ASP A 230 2.22 -5.37 22.83
C ASP A 230 3.32 -4.31 22.97
N VAL A 231 4.40 -4.41 22.17
CA VAL A 231 5.45 -3.38 22.11
C VAL A 231 4.92 -2.06 21.56
N VAL A 232 4.02 -2.11 20.56
CA VAL A 232 3.41 -0.90 19.96
C VAL A 232 2.42 -0.26 20.92
N ILE A 233 1.52 -1.04 21.54
CA ILE A 233 0.49 -0.54 22.47
C ILE A 233 1.13 0.08 23.73
N ASN A 234 2.23 -0.48 24.23
CA ASN A 234 2.90 0.02 25.44
C ASN A 234 3.82 1.24 25.20
N LYS A 235 3.97 1.69 23.95
CA LYS A 235 4.73 2.92 23.59
C LYS A 235 3.83 4.14 23.38
N ILE A 236 2.50 3.96 23.39
CA ILE A 236 1.48 5.02 23.34
C ILE A 236 1.04 5.37 24.76
#